data_c7e9e67029a94fa35c3a72168de5db45
#
_entry.id   c7e9e67029a94fa35c3a72168de5db45
#
_cell.length_a   1.000
_cell.length_b   1.000
_cell.length_c   1.000
_cell.angle_alpha   90.00
_cell.angle_beta   90.00
_cell.angle_gamma   90.00
#
_symmetry.space_group_name_H-M   'P 1'
#
loop_
_entity.id
_entity.type
_entity.pdbx_description
1 polymer ?
#
loop_
_entity_poly.entity_id
_entity_poly.type
_entity_poly.pdbx_seq_one_letter_code
_entity_poly.pdbx_strand_id
1 'polypeptide(L)'
;VMQKKTKQVLFNTNYWKYGLSISLPLVVHTFSQQILSQFDRIMIGALVSVAAVGIYGFIQTIASILQIIVQSMDNAWSVWMYEQLDQKQYTQIQDKSKAYILLMNILYVGFISLAPDVIHIAGTKEYYDGISMVIPLSFAIYFIFLYSLPVHIEYFYKKTKFIATGTSLAAGINIVLNYFFIRSYGYTASAWTT
;
A
#
# COMPACT_ATOMS: atom_id res chain seq x y z
N VAL A 1 32.29 -41.14 -15.76
CA VAL A 1 31.55 -40.38 -14.76
C VAL A 1 30.05 -40.54 -15.06
N MET A 2 29.36 -41.45 -14.34
CA MET A 2 27.93 -41.71 -14.52
C MET A 2 27.15 -40.52 -13.88
N GLN A 3 26.51 -39.70 -14.70
CA GLN A 3 25.49 -38.77 -14.23
C GLN A 3 24.28 -39.55 -13.70
N LYS A 4 24.09 -39.62 -12.38
CA LYS A 4 22.85 -40.06 -11.77
C LYS A 4 21.74 -39.13 -12.27
N LYS A 5 20.88 -39.61 -13.17
CA LYS A 5 19.58 -38.96 -13.45
C LYS A 5 18.77 -38.94 -12.16
N THR A 6 18.78 -37.79 -11.48
CA THR A 6 17.84 -37.51 -10.40
C THR A 6 16.44 -37.58 -11.03
N LYS A 7 15.64 -38.59 -10.68
CA LYS A 7 14.21 -38.62 -10.97
C LYS A 7 13.65 -37.31 -10.39
N GLN A 8 13.27 -36.37 -11.25
CA GLN A 8 12.52 -35.21 -10.84
C GLN A 8 11.18 -35.70 -10.30
N VAL A 9 11.05 -35.75 -9.00
CA VAL A 9 9.77 -36.02 -8.35
C VAL A 9 8.95 -34.75 -8.54
N LEU A 10 8.08 -34.71 -9.55
CA LEU A 10 7.21 -33.59 -9.90
C LEU A 10 6.29 -33.18 -8.76
N PHE A 11 6.02 -34.08 -7.81
CA PHE A 11 5.19 -33.86 -6.64
C PHE A 11 5.92 -34.28 -5.36
N ASN A 12 6.43 -33.30 -4.62
CA ASN A 12 6.95 -33.53 -3.27
C ASN A 12 6.05 -32.80 -2.27
N THR A 13 5.27 -33.55 -1.51
CA THR A 13 4.28 -33.03 -0.54
C THR A 13 4.90 -32.07 0.48
N ASN A 14 6.16 -32.28 0.87
CA ASN A 14 6.84 -31.41 1.83
C ASN A 14 7.17 -30.04 1.23
N TYR A 15 7.60 -30.00 -0.03
CA TYR A 15 7.83 -28.73 -0.73
C TYR A 15 6.52 -27.98 -0.99
N TRP A 16 5.45 -28.70 -1.32
CA TRP A 16 4.13 -28.09 -1.47
C TRP A 16 3.60 -27.50 -0.17
N LYS A 17 3.68 -28.25 0.93
CA LYS A 17 3.30 -27.75 2.25
C LYS A 17 4.10 -26.51 2.65
N TYR A 18 5.42 -26.52 2.44
CA TYR A 18 6.27 -25.38 2.72
C TYR A 18 5.91 -24.18 1.86
N GLY A 19 5.80 -24.36 0.54
CA GLY A 19 5.41 -23.29 -0.38
C GLY A 19 4.05 -22.67 -0.03
N LEU A 20 3.03 -23.52 0.18
CA LEU A 20 1.68 -23.07 0.53
C LEU A 20 1.62 -22.38 1.89
N SER A 21 2.42 -22.80 2.87
CA SER A 21 2.45 -22.15 4.20
C SER A 21 2.92 -20.68 4.14
N ILE A 22 3.72 -20.33 3.14
CA ILE A 22 4.19 -18.96 2.90
C ILE A 22 3.28 -18.23 1.91
N SER A 23 2.93 -18.90 0.80
CA SER A 23 2.21 -18.26 -0.32
C SER A 23 0.74 -18.00 0.00
N LEU A 24 0.07 -18.91 0.71
CA LEU A 24 -1.37 -18.74 1.01
C LEU A 24 -1.66 -17.48 1.85
N PRO A 25 -0.92 -17.19 2.93
CA PRO A 25 -1.06 -15.92 3.63
C PRO A 25 -0.80 -14.71 2.73
N LEU A 26 0.16 -14.77 1.79
CA LEU A 26 0.44 -13.68 0.86
C LEU A 26 -0.70 -13.46 -0.14
N VAL A 27 -1.38 -14.51 -0.59
CA VAL A 27 -2.59 -14.37 -1.42
C VAL A 27 -3.67 -13.61 -0.64
N VAL A 28 -3.91 -13.97 0.62
CA VAL A 28 -4.87 -13.28 1.48
C VAL A 28 -4.47 -11.81 1.67
N HIS A 29 -3.16 -11.54 1.92
CA HIS A 29 -2.64 -10.19 2.01
C HIS A 29 -2.89 -9.39 0.73
N THR A 30 -2.52 -9.92 -0.44
CA THR A 30 -2.71 -9.24 -1.73
C THR A 30 -4.19 -8.96 -2.01
N PHE A 31 -5.07 -9.92 -1.70
CA PHE A 31 -6.52 -9.72 -1.84
C PHE A 31 -7.05 -8.62 -0.91
N SER A 32 -6.59 -8.59 0.34
CA SER A 32 -6.93 -7.53 1.30
C SER A 32 -6.46 -6.16 0.81
N GLN A 33 -5.28 -6.07 0.24
CA GLN A 33 -4.77 -4.83 -0.38
C GLN A 33 -5.63 -4.37 -1.56
N GLN A 34 -6.13 -5.29 -2.39
CA GLN A 34 -7.06 -4.97 -3.47
C GLN A 34 -8.39 -4.42 -2.93
N ILE A 35 -8.89 -4.99 -1.84
CA ILE A 35 -10.08 -4.45 -1.16
C ILE A 35 -9.79 -3.03 -0.69
N LEU A 36 -8.70 -2.80 0.05
CA LEU A 36 -8.32 -1.48 0.55
C LEU A 36 -8.20 -0.44 -0.57
N SER A 37 -7.71 -0.82 -1.75
CA SER A 37 -7.46 0.12 -2.85
C SER A 37 -8.68 0.43 -3.74
N GLN A 38 -9.68 -0.44 -3.77
CA GLN A 38 -10.79 -0.33 -4.74
C GLN A 38 -12.17 -0.21 -4.09
N PHE A 39 -12.31 -0.65 -2.85
CA PHE A 39 -13.62 -0.77 -2.21
C PHE A 39 -14.27 0.59 -1.97
N ASP A 40 -13.46 1.63 -1.74
CA ASP A 40 -13.92 3.01 -1.60
C ASP A 40 -14.75 3.45 -2.81
N ARG A 41 -14.23 3.21 -4.02
CA ARG A 41 -14.92 3.57 -5.27
C ARG A 41 -16.23 2.84 -5.43
N ILE A 42 -16.27 1.54 -5.09
CA ILE A 42 -17.48 0.73 -5.16
C ILE A 42 -18.52 1.28 -4.19
N MET A 43 -18.10 1.60 -2.97
CA MET A 43 -19.01 2.13 -1.94
C MET A 43 -19.49 3.54 -2.27
N ILE A 44 -18.62 4.43 -2.75
CA ILE A 44 -19.02 5.77 -3.21
C ILE A 44 -20.05 5.66 -4.33
N GLY A 45 -19.83 4.77 -5.31
CA GLY A 45 -20.77 4.56 -6.40
C GLY A 45 -22.13 4.03 -5.94
N ALA A 46 -22.15 3.13 -4.96
CA ALA A 46 -23.37 2.53 -4.43
C ALA A 46 -24.14 3.45 -3.46
N LEU A 47 -23.43 4.27 -2.66
CA LEU A 47 -24.03 5.04 -1.57
C LEU A 47 -24.27 6.52 -1.93
N VAL A 48 -23.52 7.06 -2.92
CA VAL A 48 -23.60 8.48 -3.28
C VAL A 48 -23.97 8.67 -4.76
N SER A 49 -23.00 8.55 -5.68
CA SER A 49 -23.25 8.69 -7.11
C SER A 49 -22.03 8.32 -7.97
N VAL A 50 -22.26 8.06 -9.25
CA VAL A 50 -21.18 7.83 -10.24
C VAL A 50 -20.33 9.09 -10.45
N ALA A 51 -20.92 10.29 -10.36
CA ALA A 51 -20.19 11.55 -10.44
C ALA A 51 -19.18 11.69 -9.29
N ALA A 52 -19.58 11.34 -8.06
CA ALA A 52 -18.69 11.34 -6.90
C ALA A 52 -17.51 10.34 -7.07
N VAL A 53 -17.75 9.19 -7.71
CA VAL A 53 -16.66 8.24 -8.08
C VAL A 53 -15.67 8.88 -9.04
N GLY A 54 -16.17 9.66 -9.99
CA GLY A 54 -15.33 10.41 -10.95
C GLY A 54 -14.40 11.40 -10.24
N ILE A 55 -14.95 12.23 -9.34
CA ILE A 55 -14.18 13.20 -8.55
C ILE A 55 -13.14 12.48 -7.67
N TYR A 56 -13.56 11.50 -6.88
CA TYR A 56 -12.68 10.70 -6.03
C TYR A 56 -11.57 10.05 -6.85
N GLY A 57 -11.91 9.42 -7.97
CA GLY A 57 -10.97 8.74 -8.86
C GLY A 57 -9.94 9.68 -9.48
N PHE A 58 -10.34 10.91 -9.85
CA PHE A 58 -9.43 11.92 -10.35
C PHE A 58 -8.41 12.34 -9.30
N ILE A 59 -8.85 12.66 -8.07
CA ILE A 59 -7.95 13.02 -6.98
C ILE A 59 -7.01 11.85 -6.62
N GLN A 60 -7.54 10.63 -6.59
CA GLN A 60 -6.73 9.44 -6.36
C GLN A 60 -5.68 9.22 -7.47
N THR A 61 -6.00 9.58 -8.71
CA THR A 61 -5.02 9.54 -9.81
C THR A 61 -3.89 10.53 -9.58
N ILE A 62 -4.18 11.74 -9.12
CA ILE A 62 -3.14 12.71 -8.74
C ILE A 62 -2.31 12.16 -7.57
N ALA A 63 -2.95 11.61 -6.52
CA ALA A 63 -2.24 11.00 -5.40
C ALA A 63 -1.37 9.80 -5.82
N SER A 64 -1.75 9.07 -6.88
CA SER A 64 -0.97 7.94 -7.39
C SER A 64 0.41 8.33 -7.91
N ILE A 65 0.65 9.60 -8.27
CA ILE A 65 1.98 10.11 -8.62
C ILE A 65 2.92 9.96 -7.43
N LEU A 66 2.48 10.36 -6.23
CA LEU A 66 3.25 10.16 -5.00
C LEU A 66 3.45 8.66 -4.73
N GLN A 67 2.42 7.86 -4.90
CA GLN A 67 2.49 6.40 -4.69
C GLN A 67 3.52 5.73 -5.59
N ILE A 68 3.63 6.13 -6.86
CA ILE A 68 4.63 5.60 -7.79
C ILE A 68 6.05 5.94 -7.32
N ILE A 69 6.28 7.16 -6.85
CA ILE A 69 7.58 7.57 -6.30
C ILE A 69 7.92 6.74 -5.08
N VAL A 70 6.99 6.63 -4.12
CA VAL A 70 7.14 5.83 -2.89
C VAL A 70 7.46 4.37 -3.24
N GLN A 71 6.69 3.76 -4.14
CA GLN A 71 6.90 2.37 -4.55
C GLN A 71 8.26 2.14 -5.21
N SER A 72 8.70 3.08 -6.05
CA SER A 72 10.01 2.98 -6.73
C SER A 72 11.15 3.04 -5.73
N MET A 73 11.05 3.92 -4.73
CA MET A 73 12.03 4.04 -3.66
C MET A 73 12.00 2.84 -2.71
N ASP A 74 10.81 2.31 -2.39
CA ASP A 74 10.62 1.14 -1.55
C ASP A 74 11.23 -0.13 -2.19
N ASN A 75 11.09 -0.29 -3.50
CA ASN A 75 11.72 -1.38 -4.24
C ASN A 75 13.26 -1.35 -4.14
N ALA A 76 13.87 -0.17 -4.25
CA ALA A 76 15.30 -0.02 -4.08
C ALA A 76 15.74 -0.23 -2.62
N TRP A 77 14.97 0.31 -1.67
CA TRP A 77 15.20 0.17 -0.24
C TRP A 77 15.15 -1.29 0.21
N SER A 78 14.16 -2.05 -0.23
CA SER A 78 13.97 -3.45 0.19
C SER A 78 15.16 -4.33 -0.17
N VAL A 79 15.73 -4.17 -1.38
CA VAL A 79 16.90 -4.94 -1.81
C VAL A 79 18.10 -4.66 -0.90
N TRP A 80 18.42 -3.38 -0.70
CA TRP A 80 19.51 -2.98 0.19
C TRP A 80 19.29 -3.46 1.63
N MET A 81 18.07 -3.32 2.13
CA MET A 81 17.72 -3.72 3.51
C MET A 81 17.89 -5.22 3.72
N TYR A 82 17.51 -6.05 2.74
CA TYR A 82 17.68 -7.50 2.83
C TYR A 82 19.16 -7.90 2.86
N GLU A 83 20.02 -7.22 2.10
CA GLU A 83 21.47 -7.43 2.18
C GLU A 83 22.01 -7.08 3.56
N GLN A 84 21.57 -5.95 4.14
CA GLN A 84 22.02 -5.56 5.50
C GLN A 84 21.49 -6.52 6.59
N LEU A 85 20.26 -7.04 6.44
CA LEU A 85 19.70 -8.02 7.37
C LEU A 85 20.47 -9.34 7.31
N ASP A 86 20.87 -9.80 6.13
CA ASP A 86 21.67 -11.01 5.96
C ASP A 86 23.06 -10.86 6.62
N GLN A 87 23.67 -9.68 6.48
CA GLN A 87 24.95 -9.32 7.10
C GLN A 87 24.84 -8.90 8.57
N LYS A 88 23.62 -8.87 9.16
CA LYS A 88 23.32 -8.45 10.53
C LYS A 88 23.77 -7.01 10.86
N GLN A 89 23.77 -6.13 9.88
CA GLN A 89 24.19 -4.73 9.98
C GLN A 89 23.05 -3.83 10.50
N TYR A 90 22.49 -4.14 11.67
CA TYR A 90 21.28 -3.46 12.18
C TYR A 90 21.49 -1.96 12.45
N THR A 91 22.67 -1.54 12.86
CA THR A 91 22.99 -0.13 13.08
C THR A 91 22.92 0.66 11.77
N GLN A 92 23.43 0.10 10.68
CA GLN A 92 23.33 0.74 9.36
C GLN A 92 21.88 0.87 8.90
N ILE A 93 21.05 -0.17 9.12
CA ILE A 93 19.62 -0.11 8.81
C ILE A 93 18.99 1.03 9.59
N GLN A 94 19.24 1.13 10.90
CA GLN A 94 18.67 2.18 11.74
C GLN A 94 19.04 3.60 11.26
N ASP A 95 20.32 3.84 10.96
CA ASP A 95 20.78 5.17 10.56
C ASP A 95 20.29 5.57 9.18
N LYS A 96 20.30 4.63 8.22
CA LYS A 96 19.78 4.89 6.86
C LYS A 96 18.26 5.01 6.85
N SER A 97 17.54 4.28 7.70
CA SER A 97 16.09 4.45 7.84
C SER A 97 15.70 5.86 8.26
N LYS A 98 16.46 6.50 9.17
CA LYS A 98 16.21 7.90 9.56
C LYS A 98 16.33 8.86 8.38
N ALA A 99 17.39 8.71 7.57
CA ALA A 99 17.60 9.52 6.38
C ALA A 99 16.52 9.25 5.32
N TYR A 100 16.12 7.99 5.16
CA TYR A 100 15.06 7.58 4.24
C TYR A 100 13.70 8.17 4.64
N ILE A 101 13.33 8.11 5.91
CA ILE A 101 12.12 8.74 6.44
C ILE A 101 12.16 10.25 6.25
N LEU A 102 13.30 10.90 6.51
CA LEU A 102 13.44 12.35 6.30
C LEU A 102 13.24 12.73 4.82
N LEU A 103 13.84 11.98 3.91
CA LEU A 103 13.66 12.20 2.47
C LEU A 103 12.18 12.05 2.06
N MET A 104 11.51 11.02 2.57
CA MET A 104 10.09 10.80 2.30
C MET A 104 9.21 11.91 2.88
N ASN A 105 9.54 12.45 4.06
CA ASN A 105 8.84 13.59 4.62
C ASN A 105 8.95 14.83 3.72
N ILE A 106 10.13 15.09 3.16
CA ILE A 106 10.34 16.23 2.24
C ILE A 106 9.51 16.04 0.96
N LEU A 107 9.55 14.84 0.36
CA LEU A 107 8.76 14.52 -0.84
C LEU A 107 7.25 14.64 -0.57
N TYR A 108 6.81 14.18 0.60
CA TYR A 108 5.43 14.23 1.02
C TYR A 108 4.92 15.67 1.21
N VAL A 109 5.68 16.51 1.92
CA VAL A 109 5.33 17.94 2.10
C VAL A 109 5.33 18.67 0.76
N GLY A 110 6.33 18.40 -0.10
CA GLY A 110 6.38 18.96 -1.45
C GLY A 110 5.16 18.57 -2.28
N PHE A 111 4.76 17.29 -2.24
CA PHE A 111 3.58 16.82 -2.96
C PHE A 111 2.29 17.49 -2.48
N ILE A 112 2.04 17.54 -1.16
CA ILE A 112 0.83 18.18 -0.60
C ILE A 112 0.76 19.66 -0.98
N SER A 113 1.91 20.34 -1.02
CA SER A 113 1.97 21.76 -1.38
C SER A 113 1.64 22.01 -2.85
N LEU A 114 2.04 21.11 -3.74
CA LEU A 114 1.87 21.27 -5.19
C LEU A 114 0.58 20.64 -5.75
N ALA A 115 0.04 19.63 -5.08
CA ALA A 115 -1.10 18.86 -5.60
C ALA A 115 -2.35 19.72 -5.88
N PRO A 116 -2.73 20.73 -5.07
CA PRO A 116 -3.86 21.60 -5.39
C PRO A 116 -3.66 22.36 -6.71
N ASP A 117 -2.45 22.86 -6.98
CA ASP A 117 -2.14 23.57 -8.21
C ASP A 117 -2.21 22.63 -9.42
N VAL A 118 -1.70 21.41 -9.28
CA VAL A 118 -1.82 20.36 -10.31
C VAL A 118 -3.29 20.06 -10.61
N ILE A 119 -4.14 19.99 -9.58
CA ILE A 119 -5.59 19.78 -9.76
C ILE A 119 -6.24 20.95 -10.49
N HIS A 120 -5.86 22.20 -10.18
CA HIS A 120 -6.38 23.38 -10.85
C HIS A 120 -5.95 23.45 -12.34
N ILE A 121 -4.75 22.95 -12.68
CA ILE A 121 -4.24 22.95 -14.06
C ILE A 121 -4.81 21.78 -14.87
N ALA A 122 -4.89 20.59 -14.28
CA ALA A 122 -5.27 19.36 -14.98
C ALA A 122 -6.77 19.06 -14.96
N GLY A 123 -7.50 19.61 -13.96
CA GLY A 123 -8.92 19.33 -13.74
C GLY A 123 -9.83 20.49 -14.16
N THR A 124 -11.11 20.16 -14.37
CA THR A 124 -12.18 21.15 -14.50
C THR A 124 -12.71 21.55 -13.13
N LYS A 125 -13.52 22.63 -13.06
CA LYS A 125 -14.10 23.15 -11.81
C LYS A 125 -14.85 22.10 -10.99
N GLU A 126 -15.42 21.09 -11.64
CA GLU A 126 -16.14 19.99 -11.00
C GLU A 126 -15.27 19.14 -10.09
N TYR A 127 -13.95 19.07 -10.35
CA TYR A 127 -12.99 18.32 -9.52
C TYR A 127 -12.46 19.08 -8.32
N TYR A 128 -12.69 20.40 -8.24
CA TYR A 128 -12.16 21.25 -7.16
C TYR A 128 -12.77 20.91 -5.79
N ASP A 129 -14.00 20.39 -5.75
CA ASP A 129 -14.61 19.89 -4.52
C ASP A 129 -13.82 18.72 -3.90
N GLY A 130 -13.04 18.01 -4.72
CA GLY A 130 -12.18 16.92 -4.29
C GLY A 130 -10.85 17.35 -3.68
N ILE A 131 -10.44 18.62 -3.78
CA ILE A 131 -9.12 19.09 -3.28
C ILE A 131 -8.91 18.77 -1.80
N SER A 132 -9.98 18.84 -1.00
CA SER A 132 -9.95 18.49 0.43
C SER A 132 -9.51 17.06 0.70
N MET A 133 -9.61 16.15 -0.27
CA MET A 133 -9.20 14.75 -0.15
C MET A 133 -7.69 14.54 -0.40
N VAL A 134 -6.97 15.53 -0.94
CA VAL A 134 -5.52 15.41 -1.22
C VAL A 134 -4.74 15.06 0.04
N ILE A 135 -4.99 15.78 1.13
CA ILE A 135 -4.27 15.58 2.39
C ILE A 135 -4.51 14.17 2.95
N PRO A 136 -5.76 13.70 3.19
CA PRO A 136 -5.97 12.37 3.75
C PRO A 136 -5.48 11.23 2.83
N LEU A 137 -5.70 11.31 1.51
CA LEU A 137 -5.17 10.30 0.58
C LEU A 137 -3.64 10.28 0.57
N SER A 138 -3.01 11.44 0.67
CA SER A 138 -1.55 11.49 0.79
C SER A 138 -1.09 10.90 2.13
N PHE A 139 -1.81 11.11 3.24
CA PHE A 139 -1.51 10.47 4.52
C PHE A 139 -1.63 8.94 4.44
N ALA A 140 -2.62 8.42 3.73
CA ALA A 140 -2.73 6.98 3.51
C ALA A 140 -1.47 6.42 2.83
N ILE A 141 -0.97 7.08 1.76
CA ILE A 141 0.28 6.69 1.08
C ILE A 141 1.48 6.78 2.02
N TYR A 142 1.55 7.81 2.86
CA TYR A 142 2.61 7.95 3.84
C TYR A 142 2.60 6.84 4.90
N PHE A 143 1.42 6.45 5.39
CA PHE A 143 1.29 5.34 6.32
C PHE A 143 1.62 3.99 5.67
N ILE A 144 1.29 3.78 4.38
CA ILE A 144 1.74 2.61 3.62
C ILE A 144 3.27 2.57 3.56
N PHE A 145 3.93 3.70 3.33
CA PHE A 145 5.39 3.79 3.39
C PHE A 145 5.94 3.43 4.77
N LEU A 146 5.40 4.00 5.84
CA LEU A 146 5.86 3.67 7.20
C LEU A 146 5.62 2.19 7.54
N TYR A 147 4.51 1.62 7.08
CA TYR A 147 4.16 0.23 7.24
C TYR A 147 5.12 -0.70 6.47
N SER A 148 5.61 -0.28 5.29
CA SER A 148 6.51 -1.12 4.49
C SER A 148 7.82 -1.44 5.21
N LEU A 149 8.33 -0.53 6.03
CA LEU A 149 9.61 -0.71 6.73
C LEU A 149 9.63 -1.97 7.64
N PRO A 150 8.71 -2.15 8.61
CA PRO A 150 8.64 -3.39 9.39
C PRO A 150 8.22 -4.60 8.56
N VAL A 151 7.38 -4.43 7.55
CA VAL A 151 6.90 -5.52 6.70
C VAL A 151 8.05 -6.18 5.92
N HIS A 152 9.04 -5.41 5.46
CA HIS A 152 10.23 -5.99 4.84
C HIS A 152 10.99 -6.92 5.79
N ILE A 153 11.07 -6.60 7.09
CA ILE A 153 11.65 -7.47 8.09
C ILE A 153 10.84 -8.78 8.22
N GLU A 154 9.53 -8.66 8.26
CA GLU A 154 8.63 -9.83 8.33
C GLU A 154 8.75 -10.73 7.08
N TYR A 155 8.89 -10.14 5.88
CA TYR A 155 9.16 -10.88 4.66
C TYR A 155 10.51 -11.60 4.70
N PHE A 156 11.56 -10.93 5.14
CA PHE A 156 12.89 -11.53 5.27
C PHE A 156 12.86 -12.77 6.18
N TYR A 157 12.16 -12.67 7.31
CA TYR A 157 12.00 -13.80 8.25
C TYR A 157 10.83 -14.74 7.90
N LYS A 158 10.19 -14.57 6.75
CA LYS A 158 9.06 -15.39 6.26
C LYS A 158 7.85 -15.43 7.21
N LYS A 159 7.63 -14.37 7.98
CA LYS A 159 6.53 -14.23 8.93
C LYS A 159 5.24 -13.72 8.26
N THR A 160 4.90 -14.29 7.10
CA THR A 160 3.80 -13.82 6.23
C THR A 160 2.41 -13.88 6.86
N LYS A 161 2.21 -14.70 7.89
CA LYS A 161 0.93 -14.80 8.60
C LYS A 161 0.59 -13.50 9.35
N PHE A 162 1.58 -12.82 9.95
CA PHE A 162 1.36 -11.54 10.64
C PHE A 162 0.94 -10.46 9.65
N ILE A 163 1.60 -10.41 8.49
CA ILE A 163 1.26 -9.50 7.40
C ILE A 163 -0.19 -9.73 6.95
N ALA A 164 -0.56 -10.99 6.68
CA ALA A 164 -1.90 -11.34 6.21
C ALA A 164 -2.99 -11.00 7.26
N THR A 165 -2.76 -11.29 8.53
CA THR A 165 -3.74 -10.99 9.59
C THR A 165 -3.91 -9.48 9.77
N GLY A 166 -2.81 -8.72 9.80
CA GLY A 166 -2.86 -7.26 9.94
C GLY A 166 -3.62 -6.59 8.79
N THR A 167 -3.31 -6.94 7.55
CA THR A 167 -3.97 -6.37 6.37
C THR A 167 -5.43 -6.81 6.23
N SER A 168 -5.77 -8.05 6.61
CA SER A 168 -7.17 -8.51 6.60
C SER A 168 -8.01 -7.76 7.63
N LEU A 169 -7.48 -7.53 8.83
CA LEU A 169 -8.15 -6.71 9.84
C LEU A 169 -8.32 -5.26 9.37
N ALA A 170 -7.27 -4.67 8.80
CA ALA A 170 -7.34 -3.31 8.24
C ALA A 170 -8.40 -3.21 7.14
N ALA A 171 -8.46 -4.18 6.21
CA ALA A 171 -9.48 -4.23 5.16
C ALA A 171 -10.90 -4.33 5.74
N GLY A 172 -11.11 -5.18 6.75
CA GLY A 172 -12.40 -5.29 7.43
C GLY A 172 -12.82 -3.99 8.12
N ILE A 173 -11.91 -3.36 8.85
CA ILE A 173 -12.16 -2.06 9.52
C ILE A 173 -12.44 -0.97 8.48
N ASN A 174 -11.66 -0.90 7.40
CA ASN A 174 -11.86 0.07 6.31
C ASN A 174 -13.27 -0.04 5.71
N ILE A 175 -13.75 -1.24 5.39
CA ILE A 175 -15.11 -1.46 4.86
C ILE A 175 -16.16 -0.90 5.82
N VAL A 176 -16.05 -1.23 7.11
CA VAL A 176 -17.00 -0.79 8.15
C VAL A 176 -16.98 0.73 8.28
N LEU A 177 -15.78 1.33 8.41
CA LEU A 177 -15.63 2.77 8.55
C LEU A 177 -16.15 3.50 7.30
N ASN A 178 -15.80 3.04 6.10
CA ASN A 178 -16.30 3.60 4.84
C ASN A 178 -17.84 3.60 4.79
N TYR A 179 -18.48 2.49 5.17
CA TYR A 179 -19.94 2.42 5.16
C TYR A 179 -20.58 3.49 6.04
N PHE A 180 -20.10 3.67 7.26
CA PHE A 180 -20.65 4.66 8.18
C PHE A 180 -20.27 6.09 7.80
N PHE A 181 -19.01 6.33 7.43
CA PHE A 181 -18.52 7.68 7.16
C PHE A 181 -19.04 8.24 5.83
N ILE A 182 -19.07 7.44 4.75
CA ILE A 182 -19.62 7.86 3.48
C ILE A 182 -21.10 8.21 3.62
N ARG A 183 -21.85 7.39 4.38
CA ARG A 183 -23.28 7.63 4.60
C ARG A 183 -23.57 8.87 5.44
N SER A 184 -22.70 9.19 6.41
CA SER A 184 -22.91 10.30 7.36
C SER A 184 -22.32 11.63 6.87
N TYR A 185 -21.18 11.58 6.18
CA TYR A 185 -20.40 12.76 5.83
C TYR A 185 -20.13 12.91 4.33
N GLY A 186 -20.67 12.02 3.50
CA GLY A 186 -20.48 12.03 2.06
C GLY A 186 -19.19 11.38 1.59
N TYR A 187 -18.97 11.41 0.27
CA TYR A 187 -17.88 10.65 -0.38
C TYR A 187 -16.47 11.13 -0.01
N THR A 188 -16.31 12.40 0.36
CA THR A 188 -15.00 12.94 0.77
C THR A 188 -14.48 12.31 2.07
N ALA A 189 -15.39 11.80 2.89
CA ALA A 189 -15.03 11.14 4.14
C ALA A 189 -14.32 9.80 3.92
N SER A 190 -14.50 9.14 2.75
CA SER A 190 -13.79 7.90 2.41
C SER A 190 -12.27 8.08 2.38
N ALA A 191 -11.80 9.28 2.01
CA ALA A 191 -10.38 9.58 2.01
C ALA A 191 -9.74 9.55 3.41
N TRP A 192 -10.51 9.71 4.48
CA TRP A 192 -10.05 9.64 5.87
C TRP A 192 -10.11 8.23 6.46
N THR A 193 -10.82 7.33 5.82
CA THR A 193 -10.98 5.94 6.26
C THR A 193 -10.06 4.97 5.51
N THR A 194 -9.46 5.42 4.41
CA THR A 194 -8.44 4.71 3.62
C THR A 194 -7.09 4.81 4.28
#